data_bef8f1e524ff7130f7bcf8301accebcb
#
_entry.id   bef8f1e524ff7130f7bcf8301accebcb
#
_cell.length_a   1.000
_cell.length_b   1.000
_cell.length_c   1.000
_cell.angle_alpha   90.00
_cell.angle_beta   90.00
_cell.angle_gamma   90.00
#
_symmetry.space_group_name_H-M   'P 1'
#
loop_
_entity.id
_entity.type
_entity.pdbx_description
1 polymer ?
#
loop_
_entity_poly.entity_id
_entity_poly.type
_entity_poly.pdbx_seq_one_letter_code
_entity_poly.pdbx_strand_id
1 'polypeptide(L)'
;MDTEMLIPDVILHRKGARKIDDIPPKVASLLNEGKLESANLTEWLAVDHKSLLRAVTGGLCLGQDAEPMLLRMNAFSECKIMKIIPAIAGEWLAWLEGKSAAERTGLYEALEGHRSDSVRCWAAYMIGLDAQLSLEQKLAGIRPFAADHHFGVREIAWMAVREPIIRELREALVYFASWVIDADANIRRFAIEATRPVGVWAKHIAALKENPAPALPLLEAVCSDPAKYVQDSVSNWLNDAGKTNPDWVLQVCKRWQEQSDTKQTKRIVTRAKRNLLK
;
A
#
# COMPACT_ATOMS: atom_id res chain seq x y z
N MET A 1 -33.07 15.44 4.55
CA MET A 1 -32.93 14.23 5.40
C MET A 1 -32.68 13.07 4.46
N ASP A 2 -31.42 12.84 4.09
CA ASP A 2 -31.06 11.68 3.27
C ASP A 2 -31.24 10.44 4.14
N THR A 3 -32.21 9.63 3.77
CA THR A 3 -32.35 8.28 4.34
C THR A 3 -31.12 7.51 3.89
N GLU A 4 -30.11 7.44 4.74
CA GLU A 4 -28.94 6.58 4.51
C GLU A 4 -29.48 5.18 4.23
N MET A 5 -29.48 4.80 2.96
CA MET A 5 -30.01 3.51 2.55
C MET A 5 -29.18 2.43 3.20
N LEU A 6 -29.72 1.77 4.22
CA LEU A 6 -29.02 0.70 4.95
C LEU A 6 -28.50 -0.33 3.95
N ILE A 7 -27.20 -0.47 3.89
CA ILE A 7 -26.58 -1.51 3.06
C ILE A 7 -26.89 -2.86 3.72
N PRO A 8 -27.53 -3.80 3.01
CA PRO A 8 -27.87 -5.11 3.60
C PRO A 8 -26.64 -5.86 4.12
N ASP A 9 -26.77 -6.54 5.24
CA ASP A 9 -25.69 -7.32 5.87
C ASP A 9 -25.05 -8.35 4.93
N VAL A 10 -25.83 -8.94 4.04
CA VAL A 10 -25.34 -9.88 3.03
C VAL A 10 -24.34 -9.23 2.07
N ILE A 11 -24.46 -7.92 1.82
CA ILE A 11 -23.49 -7.15 1.01
C ILE A 11 -22.28 -6.79 1.86
N LEU A 12 -22.48 -6.37 3.13
CA LEU A 12 -21.38 -5.98 4.01
C LEU A 12 -20.43 -7.16 4.31
N HIS A 13 -20.97 -8.35 4.52
CA HIS A 13 -20.21 -9.55 4.91
C HIS A 13 -19.93 -10.51 3.74
N ARG A 14 -20.02 -10.04 2.49
CA ARG A 14 -19.75 -10.85 1.30
C ARG A 14 -18.28 -11.27 1.20
N LYS A 15 -18.02 -12.41 0.58
CA LYS A 15 -16.65 -12.90 0.30
C LYS A 15 -16.00 -12.25 -0.93
N GLY A 16 -16.75 -11.45 -1.67
CA GLY A 16 -16.34 -10.90 -2.97
C GLY A 16 -16.43 -11.92 -4.12
N ALA A 17 -16.59 -11.39 -5.33
CA ALA A 17 -16.66 -12.19 -6.54
C ALA A 17 -15.30 -12.76 -6.94
N ARG A 18 -15.28 -13.90 -7.62
CA ARG A 18 -14.05 -14.52 -8.15
C ARG A 18 -13.64 -13.94 -9.51
N LYS A 19 -14.61 -13.43 -10.29
CA LYS A 19 -14.40 -12.78 -11.58
C LYS A 19 -15.13 -11.44 -11.59
N ILE A 20 -14.65 -10.51 -12.39
CA ILE A 20 -15.25 -9.17 -12.52
C ILE A 20 -16.71 -9.26 -12.98
N ASP A 21 -17.00 -10.11 -13.95
CA ASP A 21 -18.35 -10.30 -14.51
C ASP A 21 -19.35 -10.90 -13.50
N ASP A 22 -18.85 -11.51 -12.42
CA ASP A 22 -19.68 -12.09 -11.36
C ASP A 22 -19.99 -11.07 -10.23
N ILE A 23 -19.47 -9.84 -10.31
CA ILE A 23 -19.74 -8.81 -9.31
C ILE A 23 -21.20 -8.36 -9.44
N PRO A 24 -22.03 -8.49 -8.39
CA PRO A 24 -23.42 -8.05 -8.48
C PRO A 24 -23.51 -6.55 -8.81
N PRO A 25 -24.42 -6.12 -9.72
CA PRO A 25 -24.55 -4.72 -10.12
C PRO A 25 -24.70 -3.75 -8.94
N LYS A 26 -25.42 -4.15 -7.89
CA LYS A 26 -25.59 -3.34 -6.67
C LYS A 26 -24.27 -3.17 -5.91
N VAL A 27 -23.40 -4.20 -5.88
CA VAL A 27 -22.07 -4.12 -5.27
C VAL A 27 -21.19 -3.17 -6.09
N ALA A 28 -21.15 -3.33 -7.41
CA ALA A 28 -20.38 -2.46 -8.31
C ALA A 28 -20.81 -0.98 -8.16
N SER A 29 -22.12 -0.69 -8.13
CA SER A 29 -22.65 0.66 -7.88
C SER A 29 -22.15 1.23 -6.55
N LEU A 30 -22.26 0.48 -5.44
CA LEU A 30 -21.82 0.92 -4.11
C LEU A 30 -20.31 1.14 -4.02
N LEU A 31 -19.51 0.33 -4.70
CA LEU A 31 -18.05 0.51 -4.81
C LEU A 31 -17.73 1.82 -5.56
N ASN A 32 -18.38 2.05 -6.69
CA ASN A 32 -18.16 3.23 -7.53
C ASN A 32 -18.75 4.51 -6.94
N GLU A 33 -19.65 4.40 -5.97
CA GLU A 33 -20.21 5.51 -5.17
C GLU A 33 -19.39 5.78 -3.89
N GLY A 34 -18.37 4.98 -3.59
CA GLY A 34 -17.56 5.12 -2.39
C GLY A 34 -18.26 4.70 -1.08
N LYS A 35 -19.39 3.99 -1.20
CA LYS A 35 -20.23 3.58 -0.05
C LYS A 35 -19.85 2.19 0.50
N LEU A 36 -18.91 1.50 -0.12
CA LEU A 36 -18.53 0.13 0.21
C LEU A 36 -17.05 -0.08 0.00
N GLU A 37 -16.41 -0.90 0.83
CA GLU A 37 -15.05 -1.42 0.59
C GLU A 37 -15.09 -2.63 -0.32
N SER A 38 -14.03 -2.84 -1.07
CA SER A 38 -13.83 -4.08 -1.82
C SER A 38 -13.56 -5.26 -0.88
N ALA A 39 -14.20 -6.40 -1.14
CA ALA A 39 -14.02 -7.59 -0.29
C ALA A 39 -12.79 -8.42 -0.68
N ASN A 40 -12.28 -8.25 -1.89
CA ASN A 40 -11.13 -8.99 -2.41
C ASN A 40 -10.46 -8.23 -3.58
N LEU A 41 -9.36 -8.80 -4.09
CA LEU A 41 -8.59 -8.21 -5.19
C LEU A 41 -9.43 -8.02 -6.46
N THR A 42 -10.35 -8.94 -6.76
CA THR A 42 -11.21 -8.85 -7.97
C THR A 42 -12.12 -7.63 -7.92
N GLU A 43 -12.79 -7.40 -6.80
CA GLU A 43 -13.62 -6.21 -6.61
C GLU A 43 -12.78 -4.92 -6.59
N TRP A 44 -11.62 -4.95 -5.93
CA TRP A 44 -10.70 -3.81 -5.89
C TRP A 44 -10.24 -3.37 -7.28
N LEU A 45 -9.88 -4.33 -8.13
CA LEU A 45 -9.47 -4.06 -9.52
C LEU A 45 -10.63 -3.63 -10.43
N ALA A 46 -11.87 -3.89 -10.04
CA ALA A 46 -13.07 -3.56 -10.81
C ALA A 46 -13.64 -2.17 -10.49
N VAL A 47 -13.12 -1.46 -9.50
CA VAL A 47 -13.60 -0.10 -9.15
C VAL A 47 -13.40 0.86 -10.33
N ASP A 48 -14.47 1.51 -10.76
CA ASP A 48 -14.39 2.64 -11.69
C ASP A 48 -13.97 3.90 -10.92
N HIS A 49 -12.68 4.15 -10.91
CA HIS A 49 -12.10 5.29 -10.20
C HIS A 49 -12.59 6.67 -10.71
N LYS A 50 -13.05 6.78 -11.97
CA LYS A 50 -13.60 8.03 -12.50
C LYS A 50 -15.01 8.31 -11.95
N SER A 51 -15.85 7.29 -11.91
CA SER A 51 -17.16 7.36 -11.28
C SER A 51 -17.03 7.60 -9.76
N LEU A 52 -16.11 6.90 -9.10
CA LEU A 52 -15.80 7.10 -7.70
C LEU A 52 -15.32 8.54 -7.42
N LEU A 53 -14.42 9.10 -8.25
CA LEU A 53 -13.95 10.48 -8.08
C LEU A 53 -15.11 11.47 -8.17
N ARG A 54 -16.02 11.28 -9.14
CA ARG A 54 -17.22 12.13 -9.28
C ARG A 54 -18.13 12.04 -8.04
N ALA A 55 -18.31 10.86 -7.50
CA ALA A 55 -19.09 10.64 -6.29
C ALA A 55 -18.45 11.33 -5.06
N VAL A 56 -17.13 11.19 -4.89
CA VAL A 56 -16.38 11.78 -3.78
C VAL A 56 -16.37 13.30 -3.85
N THR A 57 -16.09 13.89 -5.02
CA THR A 57 -16.12 15.35 -5.20
C THR A 57 -17.50 15.94 -4.94
N GLY A 58 -18.56 15.23 -5.34
CA GLY A 58 -19.95 15.58 -5.02
C GLY A 58 -20.24 15.50 -3.51
N GLY A 59 -19.80 14.45 -2.84
CA GLY A 59 -19.94 14.28 -1.39
C GLY A 59 -19.21 15.33 -0.56
N LEU A 60 -18.06 15.80 -1.05
CA LEU A 60 -17.30 16.89 -0.45
C LEU A 60 -17.83 18.29 -0.81
N CYS A 61 -18.92 18.36 -1.58
CA CYS A 61 -19.58 19.60 -1.99
C CYS A 61 -18.63 20.60 -2.70
N LEU A 62 -17.65 20.10 -3.46
CA LEU A 62 -16.65 20.96 -4.13
C LEU A 62 -17.22 21.73 -5.32
N GLY A 63 -18.35 21.33 -5.86
CA GLY A 63 -19.04 22.04 -6.95
C GLY A 63 -18.15 22.29 -8.16
N GLN A 64 -18.13 23.54 -8.63
CA GLN A 64 -17.35 23.93 -9.82
C GLN A 64 -15.83 23.84 -9.61
N ASP A 65 -15.34 23.87 -8.38
CA ASP A 65 -13.90 23.76 -8.08
C ASP A 65 -13.33 22.39 -8.48
N ALA A 66 -14.17 21.33 -8.52
CA ALA A 66 -13.76 19.99 -8.96
C ALA A 66 -13.80 19.81 -10.47
N GLU A 67 -14.47 20.68 -11.24
CA GLU A 67 -14.71 20.48 -12.67
C GLU A 67 -13.42 20.32 -13.49
N PRO A 68 -12.35 21.14 -13.27
CA PRO A 68 -11.10 20.95 -14.01
C PRO A 68 -10.45 19.59 -13.78
N MET A 69 -10.48 19.07 -12.53
CA MET A 69 -9.99 17.73 -12.18
C MET A 69 -10.81 16.64 -12.88
N LEU A 70 -12.14 16.75 -12.84
CA LEU A 70 -13.04 15.77 -13.46
C LEU A 70 -12.84 15.74 -14.99
N LEU A 71 -12.67 16.88 -15.64
CA LEU A 71 -12.40 16.97 -17.07
C LEU A 71 -11.08 16.28 -17.45
N ARG A 72 -9.99 16.59 -16.72
CA ARG A 72 -8.68 15.95 -16.97
C ARG A 72 -8.74 14.45 -16.75
N MET A 73 -9.41 13.99 -15.69
CA MET A 73 -9.54 12.56 -15.42
C MET A 73 -10.46 11.84 -16.41
N ASN A 74 -11.49 12.51 -16.96
CA ASN A 74 -12.30 11.92 -18.02
C ASN A 74 -11.47 11.71 -19.31
N ALA A 75 -10.55 12.62 -19.62
CA ALA A 75 -9.64 12.51 -20.77
C ALA A 75 -8.49 11.50 -20.53
N PHE A 76 -8.21 11.11 -19.29
CA PHE A 76 -7.16 10.16 -18.96
C PHE A 76 -7.55 8.74 -19.43
N SER A 77 -6.74 8.16 -20.34
CA SER A 77 -7.07 6.89 -21.01
C SER A 77 -6.72 5.64 -20.21
N GLU A 78 -5.77 5.74 -19.26
CA GLU A 78 -5.27 4.59 -18.51
C GLU A 78 -6.19 4.25 -17.33
N CYS A 79 -6.78 3.05 -17.36
CA CYS A 79 -7.67 2.59 -16.28
C CYS A 79 -7.01 1.62 -15.31
N LYS A 80 -5.75 1.20 -15.58
CA LYS A 80 -5.03 0.30 -14.67
C LYS A 80 -4.81 0.97 -13.32
N ILE A 81 -5.08 0.24 -12.24
CA ILE A 81 -5.03 0.75 -10.86
C ILE A 81 -3.72 1.47 -10.52
N MET A 82 -2.58 0.91 -10.97
CA MET A 82 -1.25 1.51 -10.76
C MET A 82 -0.97 2.76 -11.62
N LYS A 83 -1.91 3.19 -12.45
CA LYS A 83 -1.85 4.41 -13.24
C LYS A 83 -2.89 5.41 -12.79
N ILE A 84 -4.12 4.96 -12.58
CA ILE A 84 -5.23 5.85 -12.24
C ILE A 84 -5.16 6.39 -10.81
N ILE A 85 -4.73 5.56 -9.82
CA ILE A 85 -4.59 6.02 -8.44
C ILE A 85 -3.55 7.15 -8.31
N PRO A 86 -2.31 7.03 -8.82
CA PRO A 86 -1.35 8.14 -8.81
C PRO A 86 -1.83 9.38 -9.57
N ALA A 87 -2.55 9.18 -10.69
CA ALA A 87 -3.07 10.30 -11.47
C ALA A 87 -4.12 11.10 -10.67
N ILE A 88 -5.08 10.42 -10.03
CA ILE A 88 -6.08 11.08 -9.17
C ILE A 88 -5.40 11.75 -7.97
N ALA A 89 -4.42 11.11 -7.35
CA ALA A 89 -3.65 11.70 -6.25
C ALA A 89 -2.93 12.99 -6.69
N GLY A 90 -2.37 13.00 -7.88
CA GLY A 90 -1.78 14.21 -8.49
C GLY A 90 -2.80 15.32 -8.71
N GLU A 91 -4.00 14.99 -9.14
CA GLU A 91 -5.10 15.95 -9.30
C GLU A 91 -5.55 16.55 -7.96
N TRP A 92 -5.63 15.76 -6.92
CA TRP A 92 -5.92 16.23 -5.57
C TRP A 92 -4.82 17.17 -5.06
N LEU A 93 -3.54 16.86 -5.30
CA LEU A 93 -2.43 17.74 -4.93
C LEU A 93 -2.49 19.08 -5.70
N ALA A 94 -2.80 19.03 -7.01
CA ALA A 94 -2.99 20.25 -7.82
C ALA A 94 -4.19 21.07 -7.31
N TRP A 95 -5.29 20.44 -6.90
CA TRP A 95 -6.43 21.12 -6.30
C TRP A 95 -6.07 21.81 -4.97
N LEU A 96 -5.11 21.23 -4.21
CA LEU A 96 -4.62 21.80 -2.96
C LEU A 96 -3.65 22.99 -3.16
N GLU A 97 -3.20 23.25 -4.38
CA GLU A 97 -2.36 24.41 -4.65
C GLU A 97 -3.11 25.72 -4.31
N GLY A 98 -2.48 26.58 -3.51
CA GLY A 98 -3.08 27.83 -3.05
C GLY A 98 -4.15 27.71 -1.96
N LYS A 99 -4.50 26.49 -1.52
CA LYS A 99 -5.41 26.26 -0.41
C LYS A 99 -4.73 26.51 0.95
N SER A 100 -5.51 26.97 1.92
CA SER A 100 -5.05 27.17 3.29
C SER A 100 -4.64 25.85 3.97
N ALA A 101 -3.85 25.92 5.04
CA ALA A 101 -3.46 24.75 5.82
C ALA A 101 -4.68 23.99 6.37
N ALA A 102 -5.73 24.69 6.78
CA ALA A 102 -6.96 24.07 7.28
C ALA A 102 -7.70 23.29 6.19
N GLU A 103 -7.83 23.84 4.97
CA GLU A 103 -8.42 23.14 3.83
C GLU A 103 -7.61 21.90 3.44
N ARG A 104 -6.28 22.00 3.45
CA ARG A 104 -5.39 20.86 3.19
C ARG A 104 -5.60 19.76 4.21
N THR A 105 -5.56 20.09 5.50
CA THR A 105 -5.78 19.13 6.58
C THR A 105 -7.16 18.48 6.48
N GLY A 106 -8.21 19.30 6.29
CA GLY A 106 -9.58 18.79 6.19
C GLY A 106 -9.78 17.85 5.01
N LEU A 107 -9.14 18.09 3.85
CA LEU A 107 -9.19 17.16 2.73
C LEU A 107 -8.46 15.84 3.05
N TYR A 108 -7.25 15.90 3.62
CA TYR A 108 -6.51 14.69 4.00
C TYR A 108 -7.32 13.84 4.98
N GLU A 109 -7.88 14.45 6.03
CA GLU A 109 -8.73 13.76 7.01
C GLU A 109 -9.97 13.12 6.36
N ALA A 110 -10.63 13.84 5.44
CA ALA A 110 -11.80 13.33 4.73
C ALA A 110 -11.47 12.13 3.83
N LEU A 111 -10.32 12.16 3.12
CA LEU A 111 -9.90 11.06 2.24
C LEU A 111 -9.32 9.88 3.03
N GLU A 112 -8.57 10.12 4.11
CA GLU A 112 -8.02 9.11 5.00
C GLU A 112 -9.11 8.35 5.74
N GLY A 113 -10.09 9.07 6.29
CA GLY A 113 -11.25 8.50 7.00
C GLY A 113 -12.35 7.96 6.10
N HIS A 114 -12.18 8.01 4.77
CA HIS A 114 -13.24 7.63 3.85
C HIS A 114 -13.54 6.13 3.90
N ARG A 115 -14.85 5.78 3.80
CA ARG A 115 -15.30 4.37 3.81
C ARG A 115 -14.66 3.55 2.69
N SER A 116 -14.51 4.11 1.48
CA SER A 116 -13.91 3.40 0.35
C SER A 116 -12.40 3.24 0.53
N ASP A 117 -11.93 2.00 0.49
CA ASP A 117 -10.51 1.62 0.42
C ASP A 117 -9.80 2.29 -0.75
N SER A 118 -10.45 2.40 -1.91
CA SER A 118 -9.88 3.04 -3.10
C SER A 118 -9.65 4.55 -2.91
N VAL A 119 -10.50 5.24 -2.14
CA VAL A 119 -10.31 6.65 -1.79
C VAL A 119 -9.12 6.81 -0.83
N ARG A 120 -9.02 5.94 0.18
CA ARG A 120 -7.86 5.93 1.09
C ARG A 120 -6.55 5.64 0.33
N CYS A 121 -6.60 4.83 -0.75
CA CYS A 121 -5.45 4.64 -1.63
C CYS A 121 -5.01 5.95 -2.32
N TRP A 122 -5.94 6.83 -2.72
CA TRP A 122 -5.57 8.14 -3.27
C TRP A 122 -4.84 8.99 -2.23
N ALA A 123 -5.37 9.05 -0.99
CA ALA A 123 -4.73 9.79 0.11
C ALA A 123 -3.31 9.28 0.39
N ALA A 124 -3.10 7.96 0.40
CA ALA A 124 -1.77 7.38 0.54
C ALA A 124 -0.80 7.81 -0.57
N TYR A 125 -1.26 7.84 -1.83
CA TYR A 125 -0.44 8.30 -2.95
C TYR A 125 -0.18 9.82 -2.92
N MET A 126 -1.12 10.62 -2.44
CA MET A 126 -0.89 12.06 -2.23
C MET A 126 0.33 12.29 -1.35
N ILE A 127 0.44 11.57 -0.22
CA ILE A 127 1.62 11.66 0.68
C ILE A 127 2.91 11.30 -0.07
N GLY A 128 2.90 10.22 -0.83
CA GLY A 128 4.08 9.80 -1.60
C GLY A 128 4.52 10.82 -2.66
N LEU A 129 3.55 11.44 -3.35
CA LEU A 129 3.78 12.38 -4.45
C LEU A 129 4.05 13.81 -4.00
N ASP A 130 3.61 14.22 -2.79
CA ASP A 130 3.77 15.60 -2.32
C ASP A 130 5.26 15.98 -2.22
N ALA A 131 5.70 16.84 -3.13
CA ALA A 131 7.09 17.29 -3.21
C ALA A 131 7.52 18.20 -2.04
N GLN A 132 6.56 18.72 -1.27
CA GLN A 132 6.84 19.57 -0.11
C GLN A 132 7.20 18.77 1.14
N LEU A 133 6.90 17.48 1.17
CA LEU A 133 7.18 16.59 2.30
C LEU A 133 8.58 15.98 2.20
N SER A 134 9.34 16.04 3.29
CA SER A 134 10.57 15.25 3.47
C SER A 134 10.26 13.75 3.54
N LEU A 135 11.28 12.88 3.39
CA LEU A 135 11.10 11.45 3.57
C LEU A 135 10.49 11.11 4.94
N GLU A 136 10.99 11.72 6.01
CA GLU A 136 10.49 11.50 7.38
C GLU A 136 9.00 11.87 7.48
N GLN A 137 8.60 13.02 6.95
CA GLN A 137 7.20 13.45 6.94
C GLN A 137 6.32 12.49 6.11
N LYS A 138 6.82 12.01 4.97
CA LYS A 138 6.12 10.99 4.16
C LYS A 138 5.96 9.68 4.93
N LEU A 139 7.01 9.21 5.60
CA LEU A 139 6.95 7.98 6.39
C LEU A 139 6.03 8.14 7.60
N ALA A 140 6.06 9.28 8.28
CA ALA A 140 5.11 9.57 9.35
C ALA A 140 3.65 9.60 8.85
N GLY A 141 3.39 10.31 7.74
CA GLY A 141 2.05 10.44 7.15
C GLY A 141 1.51 9.14 6.56
N ILE A 142 2.38 8.25 6.03
CA ILE A 142 1.93 6.97 5.46
C ILE A 142 1.58 5.91 6.53
N ARG A 143 1.97 6.12 7.78
CA ARG A 143 1.80 5.14 8.85
C ARG A 143 0.36 4.68 9.08
N PRO A 144 -0.67 5.53 9.09
CA PRO A 144 -2.07 5.09 9.22
C PRO A 144 -2.47 4.13 8.09
N PHE A 145 -2.06 4.40 6.85
CA PHE A 145 -2.33 3.54 5.70
C PHE A 145 -1.53 2.23 5.73
N ALA A 146 -0.33 2.25 6.30
CA ALA A 146 0.47 1.03 6.55
C ALA A 146 -0.22 0.09 7.54
N ALA A 147 -0.98 0.64 8.50
CA ALA A 147 -1.75 -0.08 9.52
C ALA A 147 -3.21 -0.32 9.11
N ASP A 148 -3.67 0.18 7.95
CA ASP A 148 -5.06 0.09 7.51
C ASP A 148 -5.58 -1.37 7.58
N HIS A 149 -6.84 -1.52 7.99
CA HIS A 149 -7.48 -2.83 8.05
C HIS A 149 -7.64 -3.47 6.67
N HIS A 150 -7.74 -2.65 5.60
CA HIS A 150 -7.93 -3.14 4.23
C HIS A 150 -6.60 -3.45 3.55
N PHE A 151 -6.49 -4.65 2.97
CA PHE A 151 -5.26 -5.13 2.31
C PHE A 151 -4.80 -4.21 1.18
N GLY A 152 -5.73 -3.71 0.33
CA GLY A 152 -5.41 -2.86 -0.82
C GLY A 152 -4.77 -1.54 -0.41
N VAL A 153 -5.24 -0.94 0.68
CA VAL A 153 -4.66 0.29 1.22
C VAL A 153 -3.24 0.05 1.70
N ARG A 154 -3.00 -1.05 2.44
CA ARG A 154 -1.64 -1.41 2.89
C ARG A 154 -0.68 -1.67 1.72
N GLU A 155 -1.17 -2.31 0.63
CA GLU A 155 -0.34 -2.51 -0.57
C GLU A 155 0.00 -1.18 -1.24
N ILE A 156 -0.98 -0.31 -1.44
CA ILE A 156 -0.75 1.01 -2.04
C ILE A 156 0.15 1.87 -1.16
N ALA A 157 0.03 1.80 0.16
CA ALA A 157 0.82 2.61 1.08
C ALA A 157 2.33 2.45 0.86
N TRP A 158 2.86 1.21 0.78
CA TRP A 158 4.29 1.02 0.53
C TRP A 158 4.69 1.38 -0.89
N MET A 159 3.80 1.21 -1.88
CA MET A 159 4.07 1.59 -3.26
C MET A 159 4.16 3.11 -3.42
N ALA A 160 3.31 3.86 -2.72
CA ALA A 160 3.26 5.33 -2.77
C ALA A 160 4.59 5.97 -2.33
N VAL A 161 5.23 5.43 -1.31
CA VAL A 161 6.51 5.95 -0.81
C VAL A 161 7.75 5.25 -1.38
N ARG A 162 7.56 4.36 -2.36
CA ARG A 162 8.66 3.58 -2.93
C ARG A 162 9.75 4.43 -3.57
N GLU A 163 9.39 5.43 -4.36
CA GLU A 163 10.36 6.34 -5.01
C GLU A 163 11.13 7.19 -4.00
N PRO A 164 10.51 7.86 -3.01
CA PRO A 164 11.22 8.50 -1.91
C PRO A 164 12.21 7.55 -1.18
N ILE A 165 11.78 6.34 -0.84
CA ILE A 165 12.64 5.33 -0.19
C ILE A 165 13.85 4.98 -1.07
N ILE A 166 13.68 4.83 -2.38
CA ILE A 166 14.80 4.54 -3.31
C ILE A 166 15.81 5.67 -3.33
N ARG A 167 15.34 6.94 -3.30
CA ARG A 167 16.22 8.12 -3.34
C ARG A 167 17.03 8.30 -2.06
N GLU A 168 16.41 8.01 -0.91
CA GLU A 168 16.95 8.23 0.43
C GLU A 168 16.98 6.90 1.19
N LEU A 169 17.56 5.85 0.55
CA LEU A 169 17.47 4.47 1.04
C LEU A 169 18.10 4.30 2.43
N ARG A 170 19.24 4.94 2.68
CA ARG A 170 19.94 4.82 3.97
C ARG A 170 19.08 5.37 5.12
N GLU A 171 18.51 6.53 4.92
CA GLU A 171 17.63 7.23 5.87
C GLU A 171 16.35 6.41 6.10
N ALA A 172 15.78 5.86 5.04
CA ALA A 172 14.61 4.97 5.14
C ALA A 172 14.91 3.71 5.97
N LEU A 173 16.07 3.07 5.76
CA LEU A 173 16.45 1.89 6.54
C LEU A 173 16.64 2.23 8.03
N VAL A 174 17.21 3.38 8.34
CA VAL A 174 17.34 3.88 9.74
C VAL A 174 15.96 4.14 10.34
N TYR A 175 15.07 4.81 9.62
CA TYR A 175 13.71 5.11 10.08
C TYR A 175 12.92 3.83 10.38
N PHE A 176 13.02 2.83 9.52
CA PHE A 176 12.31 1.55 9.67
C PHE A 176 12.83 0.67 10.81
N ALA A 177 13.99 0.97 11.40
CA ALA A 177 14.46 0.24 12.58
C ALA A 177 13.47 0.28 13.76
N SER A 178 12.74 1.39 13.92
CA SER A 178 11.66 1.49 14.90
C SER A 178 10.37 0.76 14.49
N TRP A 179 10.12 0.61 13.18
CA TRP A 179 8.90 -0.02 12.68
C TRP A 179 8.95 -1.55 12.72
N VAL A 180 10.13 -2.16 12.56
CA VAL A 180 10.27 -3.63 12.62
C VAL A 180 10.08 -4.21 14.02
N ILE A 181 10.06 -3.36 15.06
CA ILE A 181 9.79 -3.74 16.46
C ILE A 181 8.42 -3.22 16.95
N ASP A 182 7.60 -2.66 16.07
CA ASP A 182 6.29 -2.13 16.40
C ASP A 182 5.33 -3.22 16.91
N ALA A 183 4.38 -2.85 17.78
CA ALA A 183 3.35 -3.77 18.25
C ALA A 183 2.44 -4.27 17.11
N ASP A 184 2.13 -3.39 16.13
CA ASP A 184 1.29 -3.73 14.98
C ASP A 184 2.08 -4.53 13.93
N ALA A 185 1.60 -5.72 13.61
CA ALA A 185 2.19 -6.59 12.60
C ALA A 185 2.15 -5.97 11.18
N ASN A 186 1.16 -5.12 10.87
CA ASN A 186 1.07 -4.44 9.59
C ASN A 186 2.21 -3.43 9.44
N ILE A 187 2.56 -2.70 10.51
CA ILE A 187 3.68 -1.75 10.52
C ILE A 187 5.00 -2.50 10.37
N ARG A 188 5.22 -3.59 11.13
CA ARG A 188 6.43 -4.41 10.95
C ARG A 188 6.55 -4.95 9.53
N ARG A 189 5.43 -5.45 8.98
CA ARG A 189 5.37 -5.94 7.60
C ARG A 189 5.69 -4.84 6.60
N PHE A 190 5.15 -3.63 6.78
CA PHE A 190 5.38 -2.51 5.88
C PHE A 190 6.87 -2.21 5.70
N ALA A 191 7.63 -2.12 6.80
CA ALA A 191 9.07 -1.85 6.75
C ALA A 191 9.84 -2.87 5.89
N ILE A 192 9.44 -4.13 5.96
CA ILE A 192 10.03 -5.21 5.16
C ILE A 192 9.56 -5.12 3.70
N GLU A 193 8.25 -4.95 3.46
CA GLU A 193 7.69 -4.94 2.10
C GLU A 193 8.17 -3.72 1.30
N ALA A 194 8.22 -2.54 1.93
CA ALA A 194 8.67 -1.30 1.31
C ALA A 194 10.16 -1.33 0.90
N THR A 195 10.96 -2.20 1.51
CA THR A 195 12.40 -2.33 1.22
C THR A 195 12.74 -3.54 0.34
N ARG A 196 11.76 -4.31 -0.17
CA ARG A 196 12.04 -5.47 -1.02
C ARG A 196 12.87 -5.10 -2.25
N PRO A 197 13.93 -5.87 -2.57
CA PRO A 197 14.77 -5.61 -3.76
C PRO A 197 13.97 -5.60 -5.06
N VAL A 198 12.96 -6.50 -5.16
CA VAL A 198 12.08 -6.63 -6.32
C VAL A 198 10.64 -6.45 -5.84
N GLY A 199 10.10 -5.24 -5.99
CA GLY A 199 8.70 -4.95 -5.70
C GLY A 199 7.77 -5.49 -6.78
N VAL A 200 6.63 -6.05 -6.38
CA VAL A 200 5.55 -6.40 -7.32
C VAL A 200 4.85 -5.10 -7.72
N TRP A 201 4.73 -4.84 -9.02
CA TRP A 201 4.15 -3.62 -9.60
C TRP A 201 4.84 -2.31 -9.20
N ALA A 202 6.03 -2.37 -8.60
CA ALA A 202 6.78 -1.21 -8.17
C ALA A 202 8.23 -1.26 -8.67
N LYS A 203 8.89 -0.10 -8.67
CA LYS A 203 10.29 0.03 -9.07
C LYS A 203 11.19 -0.81 -8.17
N HIS A 204 12.17 -1.48 -8.77
CA HIS A 204 13.18 -2.25 -8.04
C HIS A 204 14.12 -1.31 -7.26
N ILE A 205 14.60 -1.75 -6.11
CA ILE A 205 15.71 -1.09 -5.40
C ILE A 205 17.01 -1.70 -5.89
N ALA A 206 17.62 -1.06 -6.89
CA ALA A 206 18.84 -1.56 -7.51
C ALA A 206 19.97 -1.77 -6.49
N ALA A 207 20.16 -0.83 -5.57
CA ALA A 207 21.15 -0.92 -4.50
C ALA A 207 21.01 -2.18 -3.63
N LEU A 208 19.76 -2.57 -3.28
CA LEU A 208 19.52 -3.80 -2.49
C LEU A 208 19.54 -5.08 -3.33
N LYS A 209 19.38 -4.97 -4.66
CA LYS A 209 19.64 -6.09 -5.57
C LYS A 209 21.14 -6.35 -5.72
N GLU A 210 21.93 -5.29 -5.75
CA GLU A 210 23.39 -5.37 -5.86
C GLU A 210 24.01 -5.80 -4.51
N ASN A 211 23.61 -5.14 -3.42
CA ASN A 211 24.08 -5.46 -2.07
C ASN A 211 22.90 -5.44 -1.07
N PRO A 212 22.38 -6.61 -0.66
CA PRO A 212 21.27 -6.70 0.28
C PRO A 212 21.67 -6.45 1.75
N ALA A 213 22.98 -6.47 2.08
CA ALA A 213 23.47 -6.43 3.46
C ALA A 213 22.99 -5.20 4.28
N PRO A 214 22.85 -3.99 3.73
CA PRO A 214 22.36 -2.84 4.49
C PRO A 214 20.97 -3.01 5.12
N ALA A 215 20.10 -3.85 4.53
CA ALA A 215 18.77 -4.12 5.07
C ALA A 215 18.73 -5.29 6.07
N LEU A 216 19.85 -5.98 6.27
CA LEU A 216 19.92 -7.15 7.16
C LEU A 216 19.44 -6.86 8.58
N PRO A 217 19.77 -5.73 9.25
CA PRO A 217 19.28 -5.44 10.59
C PRO A 217 17.74 -5.43 10.69
N LEU A 218 17.04 -4.94 9.68
CA LEU A 218 15.57 -4.96 9.65
C LEU A 218 15.03 -6.40 9.57
N LEU A 219 15.66 -7.24 8.76
CA LEU A 219 15.26 -8.64 8.57
C LEU A 219 15.53 -9.46 9.84
N GLU A 220 16.65 -9.21 10.51
CA GLU A 220 17.02 -9.89 11.77
C GLU A 220 16.04 -9.60 12.89
N ALA A 221 15.54 -8.38 13.01
CA ALA A 221 14.56 -8.00 14.01
C ALA A 221 13.25 -8.81 13.89
N VAL A 222 12.91 -9.33 12.70
CA VAL A 222 11.67 -10.07 12.43
C VAL A 222 11.91 -11.50 11.92
N CYS A 223 13.12 -12.04 12.09
CA CYS A 223 13.48 -13.38 11.60
C CYS A 223 12.70 -14.53 12.28
N SER A 224 12.02 -14.23 13.39
CA SER A 224 11.15 -15.15 14.13
C SER A 224 9.80 -14.51 14.50
N ASP A 225 9.31 -13.60 13.67
CA ASP A 225 8.07 -12.86 13.92
C ASP A 225 6.86 -13.81 14.09
N PRO A 226 5.99 -13.60 15.09
CA PRO A 226 4.83 -14.46 15.31
C PRO A 226 3.76 -14.34 14.21
N ALA A 227 3.68 -13.21 13.52
CA ALA A 227 2.66 -12.96 12.51
C ALA A 227 3.05 -13.57 11.15
N LYS A 228 2.20 -14.46 10.61
CA LYS A 228 2.42 -15.07 9.29
C LYS A 228 2.57 -14.03 8.18
N TYR A 229 1.88 -12.91 8.29
CA TYR A 229 1.92 -11.82 7.32
C TYR A 229 3.31 -11.17 7.23
N VAL A 230 3.98 -10.99 8.38
CA VAL A 230 5.38 -10.54 8.44
C VAL A 230 6.32 -11.60 7.91
N GLN A 231 6.15 -12.88 8.34
CA GLN A 231 6.96 -14.00 7.86
C GLN A 231 6.94 -14.14 6.33
N ASP A 232 5.77 -13.91 5.71
CA ASP A 232 5.62 -13.96 4.25
C ASP A 232 6.44 -12.85 3.57
N SER A 233 6.42 -11.62 4.10
CA SER A 233 7.21 -10.51 3.56
C SER A 233 8.71 -10.74 3.72
N VAL A 234 9.17 -11.21 4.89
CA VAL A 234 10.59 -11.57 5.11
C VAL A 234 11.03 -12.66 4.15
N SER A 235 10.22 -13.71 3.99
CA SER A 235 10.50 -14.80 3.04
C SER A 235 10.59 -14.32 1.60
N ASN A 236 9.68 -13.42 1.21
CA ASN A 236 9.65 -12.86 -0.14
C ASN A 236 10.84 -11.90 -0.36
N TRP A 237 11.21 -11.11 0.65
CA TRP A 237 12.36 -10.23 0.61
C TRP A 237 13.65 -11.03 0.33
N LEU A 238 13.90 -12.07 1.14
CA LEU A 238 15.07 -12.95 0.95
C LEU A 238 15.02 -13.69 -0.39
N ASN A 239 13.85 -14.15 -0.81
CA ASN A 239 13.70 -14.79 -2.11
C ASN A 239 13.97 -13.83 -3.28
N ASP A 240 13.63 -12.55 -3.14
CA ASP A 240 13.96 -11.52 -4.14
C ASP A 240 15.46 -11.23 -4.17
N ALA A 241 16.11 -11.08 -3.02
CA ALA A 241 17.55 -10.91 -2.91
C ALA A 241 18.33 -12.13 -3.47
N GLY A 242 17.78 -13.33 -3.27
CA GLY A 242 18.39 -14.57 -3.77
C GLY A 242 18.48 -14.68 -5.29
N LYS A 243 17.72 -13.88 -6.04
CA LYS A 243 17.80 -13.83 -7.51
C LYS A 243 19.15 -13.26 -8.00
N THR A 244 19.79 -12.42 -7.20
CA THR A 244 21.07 -11.76 -7.52
C THR A 244 22.18 -12.09 -6.53
N ASN A 245 21.85 -12.48 -5.29
CA ASN A 245 22.81 -12.77 -4.22
C ASN A 245 22.44 -14.10 -3.51
N PRO A 246 22.46 -15.25 -4.23
CA PRO A 246 22.03 -16.53 -3.65
C PRO A 246 22.89 -16.98 -2.48
N ASP A 247 24.22 -16.84 -2.55
CA ASP A 247 25.14 -17.26 -1.48
C ASP A 247 24.91 -16.45 -0.20
N TRP A 248 24.70 -15.15 -0.31
CA TRP A 248 24.38 -14.29 0.83
C TRP A 248 23.09 -14.75 1.51
N VAL A 249 22.03 -15.03 0.76
CA VAL A 249 20.77 -15.52 1.31
C VAL A 249 20.94 -16.87 1.99
N LEU A 250 21.73 -17.80 1.39
CA LEU A 250 22.00 -19.11 1.98
C LEU A 250 22.76 -18.98 3.31
N GLN A 251 23.74 -18.06 3.40
CA GLN A 251 24.49 -17.78 4.63
C GLN A 251 23.57 -17.20 5.71
N VAL A 252 22.73 -16.21 5.39
CA VAL A 252 21.74 -15.65 6.33
C VAL A 252 20.79 -16.73 6.83
N CYS A 253 20.24 -17.53 5.92
CA CYS A 253 19.31 -18.61 6.27
C CYS A 253 19.96 -19.67 7.17
N LYS A 254 21.22 -20.05 6.90
CA LYS A 254 21.99 -20.99 7.72
C LYS A 254 22.17 -20.44 9.13
N ARG A 255 22.68 -19.20 9.27
CA ARG A 255 22.88 -18.52 10.55
C ARG A 255 21.59 -18.48 11.37
N TRP A 256 20.47 -18.12 10.76
CA TRP A 256 19.18 -18.05 11.45
C TRP A 256 18.71 -19.43 11.95
N GLN A 257 18.95 -20.49 11.18
CA GLN A 257 18.62 -21.87 11.61
C GLN A 257 19.50 -22.34 12.79
N GLU A 258 20.73 -21.88 12.85
CA GLU A 258 21.66 -22.17 13.97
C GLU A 258 21.28 -21.39 15.23
N GLN A 259 20.78 -20.17 15.10
CA GLN A 259 20.42 -19.26 16.20
C GLN A 259 19.01 -19.47 16.75
N SER A 260 18.09 -20.04 15.96
CA SER A 260 16.67 -20.13 16.30
C SER A 260 16.05 -21.44 15.80
N ASP A 261 15.47 -22.22 16.73
CA ASP A 261 14.74 -23.45 16.42
C ASP A 261 13.22 -23.24 16.31
N THR A 262 12.75 -21.98 16.25
CA THR A 262 11.34 -21.64 16.22
C THR A 262 10.67 -22.07 14.90
N LYS A 263 9.37 -22.39 14.97
CA LYS A 263 8.55 -22.72 13.78
C LYS A 263 8.51 -21.57 12.79
N GLN A 264 8.55 -20.33 13.29
CA GLN A 264 8.53 -19.11 12.51
C GLN A 264 9.79 -18.98 11.66
N THR A 265 10.97 -19.10 12.27
CA THR A 265 12.26 -19.05 11.54
C THR A 265 12.34 -20.18 10.52
N LYS A 266 11.98 -21.42 10.89
CA LYS A 266 11.95 -22.55 9.96
C LYS A 266 11.08 -22.29 8.74
N ARG A 267 9.87 -21.70 8.95
CA ARG A 267 8.95 -21.33 7.88
C ARG A 267 9.53 -20.26 6.97
N ILE A 268 10.10 -19.19 7.54
CA ILE A 268 10.72 -18.10 6.78
C ILE A 268 11.83 -18.65 5.89
N VAL A 269 12.78 -19.40 6.47
CA VAL A 269 13.93 -19.95 5.76
C VAL A 269 13.52 -20.92 4.63
N THR A 270 12.56 -21.81 4.90
CA THR A 270 12.05 -22.73 3.88
C THR A 270 11.49 -21.97 2.68
N ARG A 271 10.68 -20.94 2.92
CA ARG A 271 10.06 -20.14 1.87
C ARG A 271 11.06 -19.22 1.14
N ALA A 272 12.06 -18.71 1.86
CA ALA A 272 13.12 -17.87 1.27
C ALA A 272 13.92 -18.67 0.23
N LYS A 273 14.25 -19.94 0.52
CA LYS A 273 15.06 -20.80 -0.33
C LYS A 273 14.30 -21.49 -1.47
N ARG A 274 12.97 -21.30 -1.60
CA ARG A 274 12.11 -22.06 -2.55
C ARG A 274 12.55 -22.05 -4.01
N ASN A 275 13.31 -21.01 -4.43
CA ASN A 275 13.82 -20.88 -5.80
C ASN A 275 15.35 -21.07 -5.89
N LEU A 276 16.05 -21.22 -4.77
CA LEU A 276 17.51 -21.36 -4.73
C LEU A 276 17.97 -22.84 -4.72
N LEU A 277 17.07 -23.76 -4.44
CA LEU A 277 17.36 -25.20 -4.32
C LEU A 277 16.75 -25.99 -5.48
N LYS A 278 16.46 -25.32 -6.60
CA LYS A 278 15.97 -25.96 -7.83
C LYS A 278 17.11 -26.27 -8.78
#